data_afc636950de7ddeaf80b9885915f7b2a
#
_entry.id   afc636950de7ddeaf80b9885915f7b2a
#
_cell.length_a   1.000
_cell.length_b   1.000
_cell.length_c   1.000
_cell.angle_alpha   90.00
_cell.angle_beta   90.00
_cell.angle_gamma   90.00
#
_symmetry.space_group_name_H-M   'P 1'
#
loop_
_entity.id
_entity.type
_entity.pdbx_description
1 polymer ?
#
loop_
_entity_poly.entity_id
_entity_poly.type
_entity_poly.pdbx_seq_one_letter_code
_entity_poly.pdbx_strand_id
1 'polypeptide(L)'
;MALFWKSSINLTVIGLCKYYIDAIVNKGTDNEWRLTSFYGEPETARRVEAWEKLRYLNSLSDIPWLCFRDFNEIIRQDEKVGGALRPHNQMQLFREVLNECGFMDLGYIGPKFTWARHFDNGNSIWERLDRGLATNDWFLKFPGTRVHYLHCDSSDHVPIHIVFSSLDPPRRKKLFRFEEMWLFNPGCSEIVEAVWERGVSELGEGILHRVEKCGKDLSWWNKNVFGNVRRELEKLGKLLLKAEEEAIHRGDNTRVRQLKKKLKSGMIRRLLCGHRGQDYYGQGKEIKI
;
A
#
# COMPACT_ATOMS: atom_id res chain seq x y z
N MET A 1 -11.52 -1.75 -12.80
CA MET A 1 -11.41 -1.45 -11.37
C MET A 1 -12.22 -2.44 -10.55
N ALA A 2 -11.81 -2.78 -9.33
CA ALA A 2 -12.57 -3.61 -8.39
C ALA A 2 -12.47 -2.99 -7.00
N LEU A 3 -13.51 -3.08 -6.19
CA LEU A 3 -13.57 -2.61 -4.79
C LEU A 3 -13.89 -3.79 -3.89
N PHE A 4 -13.07 -4.01 -2.87
CA PHE A 4 -13.27 -5.06 -1.88
C PHE A 4 -13.30 -4.45 -0.47
N TRP A 5 -14.24 -4.87 0.36
CA TRP A 5 -14.34 -4.43 1.75
C TRP A 5 -14.76 -5.56 2.67
N LYS A 6 -14.46 -5.41 3.96
CA LYS A 6 -14.87 -6.36 4.98
C LYS A 6 -16.37 -6.20 5.27
N SER A 7 -17.06 -7.29 5.53
CA SER A 7 -18.50 -7.29 5.87
C SER A 7 -18.85 -6.43 7.10
N SER A 8 -17.86 -6.15 7.96
CA SER A 8 -18.01 -5.25 9.11
C SER A 8 -18.04 -3.76 8.76
N ILE A 9 -17.80 -3.39 7.50
CA ILE A 9 -17.83 -1.99 7.02
C ILE A 9 -19.18 -1.78 6.33
N ASN A 10 -19.94 -0.82 6.84
CA ASN A 10 -21.16 -0.38 6.16
C ASN A 10 -20.77 0.50 4.98
N LEU A 11 -20.74 -0.07 3.77
CA LEU A 11 -20.39 0.60 2.52
C LEU A 11 -21.46 0.30 1.47
N THR A 12 -21.97 1.35 0.85
CA THR A 12 -22.96 1.29 -0.23
C THR A 12 -22.35 1.88 -1.48
N VAL A 13 -22.17 1.08 -2.53
CA VAL A 13 -21.79 1.58 -3.86
C VAL A 13 -22.96 2.33 -4.46
N ILE A 14 -22.72 3.59 -4.87
CA ILE A 14 -23.76 4.50 -5.42
C ILE A 14 -23.54 4.82 -6.89
N GLY A 15 -22.34 4.54 -7.42
CA GLY A 15 -22.04 4.80 -8.82
C GLY A 15 -20.78 4.07 -9.28
N LEU A 16 -20.75 3.70 -10.55
CA LEU A 16 -19.56 3.14 -11.18
C LEU A 16 -19.53 3.42 -12.68
N CYS A 17 -18.34 3.68 -13.19
CA CYS A 17 -18.07 3.72 -14.63
C CYS A 17 -16.58 3.37 -14.89
N LYS A 18 -16.11 3.56 -16.11
CA LYS A 18 -14.68 3.31 -16.42
C LYS A 18 -13.72 4.17 -15.63
N TYR A 19 -14.15 5.35 -15.15
CA TYR A 19 -13.32 6.32 -14.45
C TYR A 19 -13.40 6.23 -12.92
N TYR A 20 -14.49 5.67 -12.37
CA TYR A 20 -14.61 5.65 -10.91
C TYR A 20 -15.47 4.50 -10.39
N ILE A 21 -15.23 4.17 -9.14
CA ILE A 21 -16.17 3.47 -8.26
C ILE A 21 -16.45 4.42 -7.11
N ASP A 22 -17.71 4.76 -6.91
CA ASP A 22 -18.17 5.73 -5.94
C ASP A 22 -19.06 5.07 -4.89
N ALA A 23 -18.81 5.33 -3.63
CA ALA A 23 -19.48 4.67 -2.52
C ALA A 23 -19.67 5.62 -1.34
N ILE A 24 -20.67 5.31 -0.53
CA ILE A 24 -20.91 5.97 0.76
C ILE A 24 -20.59 4.99 1.88
N VAL A 25 -19.78 5.44 2.82
CA VAL A 25 -19.46 4.72 4.05
C VAL A 25 -20.35 5.23 5.18
N ASN A 26 -20.94 4.30 5.95
CA ASN A 26 -21.87 4.58 7.05
C ASN A 26 -23.12 5.39 6.61
N LYS A 27 -23.68 5.06 5.45
CA LYS A 27 -24.83 5.75 4.87
C LYS A 27 -25.97 5.88 5.88
N GLY A 28 -26.53 7.11 5.99
CA GLY A 28 -27.67 7.43 6.86
C GLY A 28 -27.31 7.58 8.33
N THR A 29 -26.03 7.79 8.67
CA THR A 29 -25.58 8.06 10.04
C THR A 29 -24.81 9.37 10.11
N ASP A 30 -24.62 9.93 11.31
CA ASP A 30 -23.80 11.13 11.55
C ASP A 30 -22.31 10.94 11.16
N ASN A 31 -21.92 9.67 10.94
CA ASN A 31 -20.57 9.30 10.50
C ASN A 31 -20.50 8.98 9.00
N GLU A 32 -21.46 9.44 8.24
CA GLU A 32 -21.48 9.29 6.78
C GLU A 32 -20.34 10.07 6.12
N TRP A 33 -19.74 9.47 5.09
CA TRP A 33 -18.76 10.10 4.23
C TRP A 33 -18.63 9.36 2.90
N ARG A 34 -18.14 10.05 1.89
CA ARG A 34 -18.01 9.54 0.54
C ARG A 34 -16.61 9.06 0.23
N LEU A 35 -16.53 7.91 -0.44
CA LEU A 35 -15.31 7.28 -0.89
C LEU A 35 -15.37 7.08 -2.39
N THR A 36 -14.44 7.68 -3.13
CA THR A 36 -14.32 7.47 -4.58
C THR A 36 -12.94 6.93 -4.93
N SER A 37 -12.90 5.75 -5.56
CA SER A 37 -11.72 5.27 -6.25
C SER A 37 -11.77 5.80 -7.67
N PHE A 38 -10.87 6.73 -8.00
CA PHE A 38 -10.85 7.42 -9.29
C PHE A 38 -9.70 6.95 -10.17
N TYR A 39 -9.96 6.73 -11.46
CA TYR A 39 -8.96 6.39 -12.46
C TYR A 39 -9.01 7.44 -13.58
N GLY A 40 -8.01 8.32 -13.58
CA GLY A 40 -7.84 9.33 -14.61
C GLY A 40 -7.58 8.72 -15.98
N GLU A 41 -7.93 9.45 -17.03
CA GLU A 41 -7.69 9.00 -18.39
C GLU A 41 -6.20 9.08 -18.75
N PRO A 42 -5.53 7.97 -19.09
CA PRO A 42 -4.12 7.99 -19.47
C PRO A 42 -3.88 8.74 -20.79
N GLU A 43 -4.85 8.70 -21.72
CA GLU A 43 -4.75 9.40 -23.00
C GLU A 43 -5.02 10.89 -22.80
N THR A 44 -3.98 11.70 -23.05
CA THR A 44 -4.01 13.15 -22.81
C THR A 44 -5.18 13.86 -23.50
N ALA A 45 -5.49 13.51 -24.75
CA ALA A 45 -6.56 14.14 -25.52
C ALA A 45 -7.95 13.95 -24.89
N ARG A 46 -8.14 12.90 -24.07
CA ARG A 46 -9.42 12.52 -23.46
C ARG A 46 -9.50 12.83 -21.96
N ARG A 47 -8.44 13.37 -21.35
CA ARG A 47 -8.44 13.67 -19.90
C ARG A 47 -9.56 14.59 -19.45
N VAL A 48 -9.99 15.51 -20.32
CA VAL A 48 -11.14 16.38 -20.04
C VAL A 48 -12.38 15.57 -19.69
N GLU A 49 -12.63 14.42 -20.35
CA GLU A 49 -13.75 13.54 -20.01
C GLU A 49 -13.70 13.05 -18.56
N ALA A 50 -12.50 12.71 -18.08
CA ALA A 50 -12.30 12.28 -16.69
C ALA A 50 -12.54 13.44 -15.70
N TRP A 51 -12.07 14.64 -16.04
CA TRP A 51 -12.28 15.83 -15.21
C TRP A 51 -13.75 16.22 -15.10
N GLU A 52 -14.50 16.12 -16.19
CA GLU A 52 -15.96 16.32 -16.18
C GLU A 52 -16.67 15.31 -15.26
N LYS A 53 -16.15 14.08 -15.14
CA LYS A 53 -16.70 13.11 -14.19
C LYS A 53 -16.44 13.51 -12.73
N LEU A 54 -15.27 14.08 -12.40
CA LEU A 54 -15.01 14.61 -11.06
C LEU A 54 -15.94 15.78 -10.73
N ARG A 55 -16.13 16.73 -11.67
CA ARG A 55 -17.08 17.85 -11.51
C ARG A 55 -18.51 17.34 -11.29
N TYR A 56 -18.94 16.37 -12.11
CA TYR A 56 -20.23 15.73 -11.94
C TYR A 56 -20.38 15.09 -10.56
N LEU A 57 -19.38 14.32 -10.12
CA LEU A 57 -19.39 13.71 -8.79
C LEU A 57 -19.48 14.78 -7.69
N ASN A 58 -18.76 15.89 -7.83
CA ASN A 58 -18.82 16.99 -6.88
C ASN A 58 -20.22 17.59 -6.75
N SER A 59 -20.97 17.69 -7.87
CA SER A 59 -22.33 18.24 -7.86
C SER A 59 -23.38 17.34 -7.22
N LEU A 60 -23.05 16.08 -6.89
CA LEU A 60 -24.05 15.12 -6.37
C LEU A 60 -24.26 15.23 -4.85
N SER A 61 -23.28 15.72 -4.10
CA SER A 61 -23.33 15.65 -2.64
C SER A 61 -22.25 16.53 -2.00
N ASP A 62 -22.58 17.17 -0.88
CA ASP A 62 -21.69 17.98 -0.05
C ASP A 62 -21.15 17.23 1.18
N ILE A 63 -21.32 15.91 1.26
CA ILE A 63 -20.80 15.13 2.39
C ILE A 63 -19.28 15.03 2.36
N PRO A 64 -18.60 14.85 3.50
CA PRO A 64 -17.14 14.70 3.58
C PRO A 64 -16.64 13.67 2.58
N TRP A 65 -15.69 14.03 1.70
CA TRP A 65 -15.32 13.24 0.55
C TRP A 65 -13.81 12.93 0.48
N LEU A 66 -13.47 11.63 0.37
CA LEU A 66 -12.16 11.11 0.03
C LEU A 66 -12.17 10.55 -1.39
N CYS A 67 -11.29 11.08 -2.23
CA CYS A 67 -11.05 10.60 -3.58
C CYS A 67 -9.59 10.17 -3.72
N PHE A 68 -9.31 9.01 -4.26
CA PHE A 68 -7.95 8.49 -4.30
C PHE A 68 -7.73 7.54 -5.46
N ARG A 69 -6.48 7.23 -5.74
CA ARG A 69 -5.91 6.35 -6.73
C ARG A 69 -5.14 7.12 -7.80
N ASP A 70 -5.11 6.60 -9.04
CA ASP A 70 -4.35 7.08 -10.17
C ASP A 70 -5.13 8.14 -10.96
N PHE A 71 -4.68 9.39 -10.88
CA PHE A 71 -5.26 10.49 -11.63
C PHE A 71 -4.67 10.65 -13.02
N ASN A 72 -3.61 9.91 -13.37
CA ASN A 72 -2.88 10.01 -14.64
C ASN A 72 -2.40 11.44 -14.99
N GLU A 73 -2.31 12.32 -13.98
CA GLU A 73 -1.81 13.69 -14.14
C GLU A 73 -1.03 14.15 -12.90
N ILE A 74 -0.07 15.03 -13.13
CA ILE A 74 0.73 15.69 -12.10
C ILE A 74 0.20 17.09 -11.81
N ILE A 75 0.40 17.57 -10.57
CA ILE A 75 -0.01 18.94 -10.18
C ILE A 75 1.08 19.94 -10.52
N ARG A 76 2.36 19.53 -10.40
CA ARG A 76 3.53 20.38 -10.59
C ARG A 76 4.62 19.63 -11.34
N GLN A 77 5.47 20.37 -12.05
CA GLN A 77 6.56 19.77 -12.84
C GLN A 77 7.57 18.99 -12.00
N ASP A 78 7.76 19.33 -10.72
CA ASP A 78 8.67 18.61 -9.83
C ASP A 78 8.14 17.21 -9.42
N GLU A 79 6.89 16.90 -9.78
CA GLU A 79 6.30 15.55 -9.64
C GLU A 79 6.63 14.62 -10.81
N LYS A 80 7.51 15.08 -11.73
CA LYS A 80 8.00 14.31 -12.88
C LYS A 80 9.50 14.46 -13.04
N VAL A 81 10.17 13.34 -13.35
CA VAL A 81 11.58 13.29 -13.75
C VAL A 81 11.73 12.40 -14.98
N GLY A 82 12.53 12.85 -15.93
CA GLY A 82 12.77 12.16 -17.20
C GLY A 82 11.66 12.38 -18.24
N GLY A 83 12.02 12.11 -19.51
CA GLY A 83 11.16 12.34 -20.65
C GLY A 83 10.85 13.83 -20.91
N ALA A 84 9.88 14.11 -21.77
CA ALA A 84 9.44 15.47 -22.06
C ALA A 84 8.74 16.12 -20.86
N LEU A 85 8.87 17.45 -20.73
CA LEU A 85 8.15 18.22 -19.73
C LEU A 85 6.63 18.08 -19.91
N ARG A 86 5.90 18.05 -18.81
CA ARG A 86 4.44 18.08 -18.85
C ARG A 86 3.98 19.47 -19.29
N PRO A 87 3.12 19.61 -20.30
CA PRO A 87 2.58 20.90 -20.69
C PRO A 87 1.85 21.61 -19.55
N HIS A 88 2.13 22.90 -19.36
CA HIS A 88 1.59 23.68 -18.25
C HIS A 88 0.05 23.69 -18.20
N ASN A 89 -0.60 23.78 -19.36
CA ASN A 89 -2.06 23.78 -19.47
C ASN A 89 -2.69 22.48 -18.95
N GLN A 90 -2.06 21.32 -19.11
CA GLN A 90 -2.57 20.04 -18.60
C GLN A 90 -2.57 20.05 -17.07
N MET A 91 -1.46 20.41 -16.45
CA MET A 91 -1.35 20.57 -15.00
C MET A 91 -2.33 21.63 -14.48
N GLN A 92 -2.53 22.71 -15.22
CA GLN A 92 -3.43 23.79 -14.86
C GLN A 92 -4.88 23.32 -14.81
N LEU A 93 -5.36 22.62 -15.87
CA LEU A 93 -6.71 22.03 -15.89
C LEU A 93 -6.95 21.07 -14.71
N PHE A 94 -5.96 20.29 -14.36
CA PHE A 94 -6.09 19.38 -13.20
C PHE A 94 -6.20 20.17 -11.89
N ARG A 95 -5.36 21.18 -11.66
CA ARG A 95 -5.45 22.07 -10.47
C ARG A 95 -6.81 22.77 -10.37
N GLU A 96 -7.35 23.22 -11.48
CA GLU A 96 -8.67 23.88 -11.53
C GLU A 96 -9.76 22.92 -11.06
N VAL A 97 -9.77 21.69 -11.57
CA VAL A 97 -10.73 20.66 -11.14
C VAL A 97 -10.58 20.34 -9.65
N LEU A 98 -9.37 20.22 -9.14
CA LEU A 98 -9.15 19.98 -7.70
C LEU A 98 -9.69 21.11 -6.85
N ASN A 99 -9.46 22.36 -7.27
CA ASN A 99 -9.97 23.55 -6.57
C ASN A 99 -11.51 23.61 -6.63
N GLU A 100 -12.12 23.36 -7.78
CA GLU A 100 -13.57 23.33 -7.95
C GLU A 100 -14.25 22.26 -7.07
N CYS A 101 -13.60 21.10 -6.92
CA CYS A 101 -14.06 20.03 -6.03
C CYS A 101 -13.70 20.25 -4.54
N GLY A 102 -13.02 21.33 -4.20
CA GLY A 102 -12.57 21.59 -2.83
C GLY A 102 -11.56 20.57 -2.30
N PHE A 103 -10.83 19.89 -3.18
CA PHE A 103 -9.86 18.87 -2.80
C PHE A 103 -8.53 19.45 -2.33
N MET A 104 -8.03 18.88 -1.25
CA MET A 104 -6.66 19.06 -0.76
C MET A 104 -5.90 17.74 -0.94
N ASP A 105 -4.65 17.83 -1.38
CA ASP A 105 -3.74 16.67 -1.40
C ASP A 105 -3.33 16.33 0.04
N LEU A 106 -3.56 15.09 0.44
CA LEU A 106 -3.25 14.60 1.79
C LEU A 106 -1.74 14.38 2.02
N GLY A 107 -0.92 14.65 1.01
CA GLY A 107 0.51 14.36 1.05
C GLY A 107 0.81 12.86 1.01
N TYR A 108 2.04 12.50 1.35
CA TYR A 108 2.47 11.10 1.34
C TYR A 108 3.65 10.84 2.27
N ILE A 109 3.81 9.59 2.66
CA ILE A 109 4.98 9.03 3.35
C ILE A 109 5.52 7.90 2.48
N GLY A 110 6.80 7.95 2.11
CA GLY A 110 7.42 6.97 1.22
C GLY A 110 8.10 7.60 0.01
N PRO A 111 8.26 6.86 -1.11
CA PRO A 111 8.89 7.38 -2.32
C PRO A 111 8.07 8.53 -2.94
N LYS A 112 8.76 9.49 -3.56
CA LYS A 112 8.10 10.66 -4.17
C LYS A 112 7.22 10.29 -5.35
N PHE A 113 7.67 9.35 -6.17
CA PHE A 113 7.00 8.97 -7.41
C PHE A 113 6.20 7.70 -7.23
N THR A 114 5.01 7.65 -7.83
CA THR A 114 4.10 6.51 -7.72
C THR A 114 4.08 5.64 -8.96
N TRP A 115 4.61 6.14 -10.06
CA TRP A 115 4.75 5.41 -11.31
C TRP A 115 6.15 5.60 -11.90
N ALA A 116 6.67 4.52 -12.52
CA ALA A 116 7.96 4.56 -13.18
C ALA A 116 7.99 3.67 -14.42
N ARG A 117 8.56 4.20 -15.51
CA ARG A 117 8.88 3.43 -16.72
C ARG A 117 10.38 3.44 -16.96
N HIS A 118 10.95 2.24 -17.06
CA HIS A 118 12.37 2.02 -17.32
C HIS A 118 12.57 1.53 -18.74
N PHE A 119 13.47 2.17 -19.47
CA PHE A 119 13.81 1.83 -20.85
C PHE A 119 15.10 1.03 -20.92
N ASP A 120 15.29 0.27 -22.00
CA ASP A 120 16.46 -0.58 -22.18
C ASP A 120 17.77 0.19 -22.39
N ASN A 121 17.67 1.45 -22.84
CA ASN A 121 18.80 2.35 -22.98
C ASN A 121 19.29 2.98 -21.65
N GLY A 122 18.80 2.52 -20.49
CA GLY A 122 19.15 3.02 -19.16
C GLY A 122 18.31 4.20 -18.67
N ASN A 123 17.57 4.88 -19.54
CA ASN A 123 16.71 6.00 -19.16
C ASN A 123 15.46 5.53 -18.37
N SER A 124 14.87 6.48 -17.67
CA SER A 124 13.64 6.23 -16.90
C SER A 124 12.77 7.48 -16.88
N ILE A 125 11.46 7.26 -16.78
CA ILE A 125 10.48 8.30 -16.48
C ILE A 125 9.85 7.95 -15.14
N TRP A 126 9.73 8.95 -14.26
CA TRP A 126 9.16 8.85 -12.94
C TRP A 126 8.08 9.91 -12.78
N GLU A 127 6.89 9.54 -12.32
CA GLU A 127 5.78 10.48 -12.16
C GLU A 127 5.00 10.16 -10.86
N ARG A 128 4.46 11.21 -10.21
CA ARG A 128 3.53 11.06 -9.09
C ARG A 128 2.11 11.17 -9.62
N LEU A 129 1.52 10.06 -10.04
CA LEU A 129 0.19 9.98 -10.65
C LEU A 129 -0.88 9.60 -9.63
N ASP A 130 -0.49 8.79 -8.65
CA ASP A 130 -1.40 8.30 -7.61
C ASP A 130 -1.37 9.20 -6.38
N ARG A 131 -2.55 9.50 -5.82
CA ARG A 131 -2.66 10.34 -4.63
C ARG A 131 -3.96 10.13 -3.87
N GLY A 132 -3.99 10.56 -2.60
CA GLY A 132 -5.20 10.72 -1.80
C GLY A 132 -5.58 12.19 -1.75
N LEU A 133 -6.79 12.51 -2.14
CA LEU A 133 -7.37 13.84 -2.13
C LEU A 133 -8.60 13.84 -1.22
N ALA A 134 -8.79 14.89 -0.43
CA ALA A 134 -9.95 14.98 0.43
C ALA A 134 -10.49 16.41 0.50
N THR A 135 -11.80 16.54 0.74
CA THR A 135 -12.41 17.82 1.09
C THR A 135 -12.03 18.20 2.52
N ASN A 136 -12.10 19.49 2.83
CA ASN A 136 -11.80 20.02 4.16
C ASN A 136 -12.58 19.31 5.26
N ASP A 137 -13.88 19.08 5.06
CA ASP A 137 -14.75 18.44 6.05
C ASP A 137 -14.34 16.99 6.30
N TRP A 138 -13.88 16.29 5.26
CA TRP A 138 -13.33 14.95 5.43
C TRP A 138 -12.03 14.99 6.24
N PHE A 139 -11.13 15.92 5.93
CA PHE A 139 -9.87 16.08 6.66
C PHE A 139 -10.11 16.42 8.14
N LEU A 140 -11.07 17.29 8.45
CA LEU A 140 -11.46 17.60 9.83
C LEU A 140 -12.05 16.40 10.57
N LYS A 141 -12.77 15.52 9.85
CA LYS A 141 -13.31 14.26 10.42
C LYS A 141 -12.21 13.24 10.70
N PHE A 142 -11.12 13.24 9.93
CA PHE A 142 -10.01 12.27 10.02
C PHE A 142 -8.63 12.96 10.07
N PRO A 143 -8.35 13.82 11.06
CA PRO A 143 -7.17 14.68 11.08
C PRO A 143 -5.83 13.92 11.20
N GLY A 144 -5.87 12.67 11.66
CA GLY A 144 -4.69 11.81 11.77
C GLY A 144 -4.43 10.96 10.54
N THR A 145 -5.11 11.22 9.42
CA THR A 145 -4.94 10.43 8.19
C THR A 145 -3.53 10.54 7.63
N ARG A 146 -2.99 9.39 7.22
CA ARG A 146 -1.68 9.30 6.57
C ARG A 146 -1.79 8.46 5.31
N VAL A 147 -1.22 8.95 4.22
CA VAL A 147 -1.10 8.26 2.94
C VAL A 147 0.30 7.69 2.82
N HIS A 148 0.43 6.37 2.70
CA HIS A 148 1.70 5.70 2.53
C HIS A 148 1.81 5.18 1.11
N TYR A 149 2.90 5.50 0.44
CA TYR A 149 3.30 4.87 -0.82
C TYR A 149 4.17 3.67 -0.47
N LEU A 150 3.68 2.49 -0.83
CA LEU A 150 4.33 1.22 -0.50
C LEU A 150 5.22 0.78 -1.64
N HIS A 151 6.30 0.07 -1.30
CA HIS A 151 7.14 -0.51 -2.35
C HIS A 151 6.45 -1.68 -3.04
N CYS A 152 6.53 -1.74 -4.38
CA CYS A 152 5.99 -2.82 -5.20
C CYS A 152 6.94 -3.13 -6.36
N ASP A 153 7.30 -4.41 -6.51
CA ASP A 153 8.21 -4.87 -7.57
C ASP A 153 7.49 -5.51 -8.75
N SER A 154 6.20 -5.77 -8.60
CA SER A 154 5.39 -6.50 -9.60
C SER A 154 4.56 -5.58 -10.49
N SER A 155 4.59 -4.27 -10.25
CA SER A 155 3.83 -3.25 -10.99
C SER A 155 4.73 -2.06 -11.29
N ASP A 156 4.38 -1.31 -12.32
CA ASP A 156 4.93 0.01 -12.63
C ASP A 156 4.36 1.12 -11.73
N HIS A 157 3.25 0.83 -11.03
CA HIS A 157 2.70 1.67 -9.96
C HIS A 157 3.03 1.15 -8.57
N VAL A 158 3.15 2.05 -7.60
CA VAL A 158 3.25 1.71 -6.18
C VAL A 158 1.86 1.70 -5.53
N PRO A 159 1.57 0.75 -4.63
CA PRO A 159 0.32 0.75 -3.90
C PRO A 159 0.19 1.95 -2.96
N ILE A 160 -1.01 2.53 -2.91
CA ILE A 160 -1.37 3.55 -1.91
C ILE A 160 -2.02 2.84 -0.72
N HIS A 161 -1.55 3.15 0.49
CA HIS A 161 -2.16 2.72 1.73
C HIS A 161 -2.58 3.94 2.56
N ILE A 162 -3.88 4.15 2.71
CA ILE A 162 -4.44 5.26 3.47
C ILE A 162 -4.86 4.76 4.85
N VAL A 163 -4.26 5.32 5.90
CA VAL A 163 -4.54 4.98 7.29
C VAL A 163 -5.37 6.10 7.89
N PHE A 164 -6.61 5.81 8.25
CA PHE A 164 -7.46 6.72 9.01
C PHE A 164 -7.11 6.54 10.49
N SER A 165 -6.45 7.49 11.11
CA SER A 165 -6.15 7.42 12.52
C SER A 165 -6.77 8.59 13.26
N SER A 166 -7.59 8.27 14.24
CA SER A 166 -7.99 9.23 15.25
C SER A 166 -7.07 9.22 16.47
N LEU A 167 -6.36 8.12 16.71
CA LEU A 167 -5.42 7.94 17.84
C LEU A 167 -4.54 6.73 17.57
N ASP A 168 -3.32 6.72 18.09
CA ASP A 168 -2.46 5.53 18.05
C ASP A 168 -3.18 4.34 18.71
N PRO A 169 -3.40 3.24 17.99
CA PRO A 169 -4.03 2.07 18.60
C PRO A 169 -3.11 1.52 19.71
N PRO A 170 -3.66 1.07 20.85
CA PRO A 170 -2.85 0.49 21.91
C PRO A 170 -2.01 -0.67 21.34
N ARG A 171 -0.73 -0.73 21.70
CA ARG A 171 0.19 -1.81 21.29
C ARG A 171 -0.37 -3.14 21.79
N ARG A 172 -1.03 -3.89 20.93
CA ARG A 172 -1.49 -5.25 21.25
C ARG A 172 -0.28 -6.18 21.28
N LYS A 173 -0.22 -7.08 22.28
CA LYS A 173 0.75 -8.18 22.31
C LYS A 173 0.60 -8.97 21.01
N LYS A 174 1.67 -9.09 20.24
CA LYS A 174 1.67 -9.93 19.04
C LYS A 174 1.51 -11.38 19.47
N LEU A 175 0.42 -12.00 19.06
CA LEU A 175 0.23 -13.44 19.22
C LEU A 175 1.26 -14.18 18.37
N PHE A 176 1.75 -15.31 18.88
CA PHE A 176 2.57 -16.22 18.10
C PHE A 176 1.78 -16.69 16.87
N ARG A 177 2.42 -16.65 15.71
CA ARG A 177 1.88 -17.20 14.47
C ARG A 177 2.97 -18.04 13.82
N PHE A 178 2.61 -19.28 13.52
CA PHE A 178 3.47 -20.16 12.75
C PHE A 178 3.53 -19.68 11.31
N GLU A 179 4.76 -19.59 10.75
CA GLU A 179 4.96 -19.23 9.35
C GLU A 179 5.27 -20.51 8.55
N GLU A 180 4.42 -20.83 7.56
CA GLU A 180 4.52 -22.05 6.74
C GLU A 180 5.91 -22.19 6.08
N MET A 181 6.57 -21.09 5.76
CA MET A 181 7.94 -21.08 5.21
C MET A 181 8.97 -21.75 6.13
N TRP A 182 8.69 -21.89 7.41
CA TRP A 182 9.60 -22.56 8.36
C TRP A 182 9.66 -24.06 8.12
N LEU A 183 8.63 -24.67 7.54
CA LEU A 183 8.59 -26.09 7.19
C LEU A 183 9.67 -26.52 6.18
N PHE A 184 10.18 -25.56 5.39
CA PHE A 184 11.24 -25.81 4.42
C PHE A 184 12.65 -25.73 5.01
N ASN A 185 12.77 -25.43 6.31
CA ASN A 185 14.05 -25.37 7.00
C ASN A 185 14.15 -26.49 8.04
N PRO A 186 15.18 -27.34 7.99
CA PRO A 186 15.38 -28.43 8.97
C PRO A 186 15.33 -28.00 10.44
N GLY A 187 15.85 -26.81 10.76
CA GLY A 187 15.83 -26.28 12.11
C GLY A 187 14.44 -26.08 12.71
N CYS A 188 13.39 -25.93 11.87
CA CYS A 188 12.01 -25.90 12.36
C CYS A 188 11.59 -27.28 12.86
N SER A 189 11.82 -28.32 12.09
CA SER A 189 11.52 -29.72 12.48
C SER A 189 12.28 -30.14 13.73
N GLU A 190 13.58 -29.83 13.80
CA GLU A 190 14.43 -30.11 14.98
C GLU A 190 13.86 -29.48 16.27
N ILE A 191 13.36 -28.25 16.21
CA ILE A 191 12.77 -27.58 17.38
C ILE A 191 11.47 -28.25 17.78
N VAL A 192 10.61 -28.55 16.81
CA VAL A 192 9.34 -29.23 17.07
C VAL A 192 9.60 -30.59 17.70
N GLU A 193 10.43 -31.42 17.12
CA GLU A 193 10.82 -32.73 17.62
C GLU A 193 11.40 -32.65 19.03
N ALA A 194 12.34 -31.73 19.27
CA ALA A 194 12.94 -31.54 20.58
C ALA A 194 11.93 -31.19 21.70
N VAL A 195 10.86 -30.46 21.38
CA VAL A 195 9.80 -30.14 22.32
C VAL A 195 8.88 -31.33 22.56
N TRP A 196 8.60 -32.13 21.53
CA TRP A 196 7.68 -33.27 21.63
C TRP A 196 8.34 -34.54 22.19
N GLU A 197 9.61 -34.80 21.88
CA GLU A 197 10.36 -35.95 22.38
C GLU A 197 10.73 -35.82 23.86
N ARG A 198 11.14 -34.63 24.33
CA ARG A 198 11.47 -34.42 25.76
C ARG A 198 10.30 -34.60 26.70
N GLY A 199 9.07 -34.51 26.23
CA GLY A 199 7.87 -34.61 27.05
C GLY A 199 7.41 -36.01 27.35
N VAL A 200 8.10 -37.05 26.89
CA VAL A 200 7.75 -38.46 27.17
C VAL A 200 8.25 -38.87 28.55
N SER A 201 9.22 -38.17 29.16
CA SER A 201 9.85 -38.57 30.44
C SER A 201 9.32 -37.82 31.67
N GLU A 202 8.52 -36.78 31.55
CA GLU A 202 7.94 -36.07 32.70
C GLU A 202 6.41 -36.16 32.70
N LEU A 203 5.87 -36.98 33.58
CA LEU A 203 4.47 -37.13 33.88
C LEU A 203 3.86 -35.77 34.30
N GLY A 204 3.11 -35.10 33.40
CA GLY A 204 2.24 -34.01 33.80
C GLY A 204 2.17 -32.76 32.89
N GLU A 205 3.06 -32.56 31.92
CA GLU A 205 2.93 -31.39 31.04
C GLU A 205 1.86 -31.59 29.96
N GLY A 206 0.73 -30.87 30.10
CA GLY A 206 -0.36 -30.92 29.14
C GLY A 206 0.05 -30.43 27.73
N ILE A 207 -0.70 -30.90 26.71
CA ILE A 207 -0.49 -30.52 25.28
C ILE A 207 -0.37 -28.99 25.10
N LEU A 208 -1.15 -28.21 25.85
CA LEU A 208 -1.15 -26.76 25.78
C LEU A 208 0.21 -26.16 26.15
N HIS A 209 0.87 -26.71 27.19
CA HIS A 209 2.20 -26.28 27.62
C HIS A 209 3.26 -26.55 26.53
N ARG A 210 3.21 -27.72 25.89
CA ARG A 210 4.11 -28.08 24.78
C ARG A 210 3.92 -27.17 23.58
N VAL A 211 2.67 -26.87 23.21
CA VAL A 211 2.35 -25.95 22.11
C VAL A 211 2.89 -24.54 22.42
N GLU A 212 2.71 -24.05 23.65
CA GLU A 212 3.20 -22.73 24.07
C GLU A 212 4.74 -22.66 24.06
N LYS A 213 5.41 -23.71 24.55
CA LYS A 213 6.88 -23.82 24.52
C LYS A 213 7.41 -23.87 23.09
N CYS A 214 6.81 -24.71 22.24
CA CYS A 214 7.14 -24.78 20.82
C CYS A 214 7.00 -23.41 20.13
N GLY A 215 5.94 -22.69 20.42
CA GLY A 215 5.73 -21.32 19.91
C GLY A 215 6.81 -20.33 20.37
N LYS A 216 7.25 -20.42 21.63
CA LYS A 216 8.35 -19.59 22.18
C LYS A 216 9.68 -19.91 21.50
N ASP A 217 10.01 -21.20 21.38
CA ASP A 217 11.28 -21.66 20.83
C ASP A 217 11.38 -21.36 19.32
N LEU A 218 10.31 -21.56 18.56
CA LEU A 218 10.22 -21.18 17.15
C LEU A 218 10.30 -19.66 16.97
N SER A 219 9.70 -18.86 17.85
CA SER A 219 9.81 -17.41 17.81
C SER A 219 11.25 -16.95 18.05
N TRP A 220 11.94 -17.56 19.01
CA TRP A 220 13.35 -17.26 19.27
C TRP A 220 14.24 -17.65 18.10
N TRP A 221 14.05 -18.87 17.57
CA TRP A 221 14.79 -19.38 16.42
C TRP A 221 14.60 -18.51 15.17
N ASN A 222 13.35 -18.15 14.87
CA ASN A 222 13.04 -17.24 13.75
C ASN A 222 13.77 -15.90 13.89
N LYS A 223 13.83 -15.36 15.11
CA LYS A 223 14.48 -14.07 15.37
C LYS A 223 16.01 -14.14 15.28
N ASN A 224 16.62 -15.24 15.75
CA ASN A 224 18.05 -15.29 16.02
C ASN A 224 18.85 -16.19 15.06
N VAL A 225 18.22 -17.22 14.50
CA VAL A 225 18.87 -18.25 13.67
C VAL A 225 18.39 -18.25 12.24
N PHE A 226 17.09 -18.43 12.01
CA PHE A 226 16.51 -18.52 10.66
C PHE A 226 16.76 -17.25 9.86
N GLY A 227 16.88 -16.14 10.55
CA GLY A 227 17.06 -14.84 9.92
C GLY A 227 15.75 -14.36 9.33
N ASN A 228 15.48 -13.12 9.55
CA ASN A 228 14.20 -12.53 9.20
C ASN A 228 14.21 -12.19 7.70
N VAL A 229 13.62 -13.04 6.85
CA VAL A 229 13.36 -12.75 5.42
C VAL A 229 12.76 -11.35 5.27
N ARG A 230 11.92 -10.94 6.22
CA ARG A 230 11.36 -9.60 6.31
C ARG A 230 12.44 -8.52 6.46
N ARG A 231 13.45 -8.74 7.31
CA ARG A 231 14.58 -7.81 7.46
C ARG A 231 15.42 -7.70 6.20
N GLU A 232 15.64 -8.81 5.52
CA GLU A 232 16.38 -8.80 4.25
C GLU A 232 15.59 -8.07 3.15
N LEU A 233 14.28 -8.31 3.07
CA LEU A 233 13.40 -7.56 2.16
C LEU A 233 13.34 -6.07 2.52
N GLU A 234 13.27 -5.72 3.80
CA GLU A 234 13.35 -4.31 4.25
C GLU A 234 14.68 -3.65 3.92
N LYS A 235 15.80 -4.37 4.06
CA LYS A 235 17.14 -3.87 3.65
C LYS A 235 17.21 -3.67 2.14
N LEU A 236 16.74 -4.65 1.37
CA LEU A 236 16.70 -4.56 -0.09
C LEU A 236 15.78 -3.41 -0.53
N GLY A 237 14.64 -3.22 0.12
CA GLY A 237 13.75 -2.09 -0.11
C GLY A 237 14.42 -0.74 0.13
N LYS A 238 15.15 -0.58 1.24
CA LYS A 238 15.94 0.63 1.51
C LYS A 238 17.05 0.86 0.50
N LEU A 239 17.72 -0.21 0.06
CA LEU A 239 18.74 -0.11 -0.99
C LEU A 239 18.13 0.27 -2.34
N LEU A 240 16.94 -0.24 -2.63
CA LEU A 240 16.23 0.11 -3.85
C LEU A 240 15.82 1.58 -3.85
N LEU A 241 15.26 2.11 -2.76
CA LEU A 241 14.93 3.54 -2.63
C LEU A 241 16.15 4.41 -2.90
N LYS A 242 17.32 4.09 -2.30
CA LYS A 242 18.57 4.80 -2.60
C LYS A 242 18.98 4.71 -4.08
N ALA A 243 18.88 3.52 -4.66
CA ALA A 243 19.22 3.34 -6.07
C ALA A 243 18.26 4.09 -7.00
N GLU A 244 16.99 4.21 -6.63
CA GLU A 244 16.00 5.00 -7.35
C GLU A 244 16.31 6.50 -7.26
N GLU A 245 16.66 7.02 -6.07
CA GLU A 245 17.14 8.40 -5.91
C GLU A 245 18.41 8.68 -6.75
N GLU A 246 19.39 7.77 -6.72
CA GLU A 246 20.61 7.88 -7.52
C GLU A 246 20.30 7.84 -9.03
N ALA A 247 19.38 6.99 -9.48
CA ALA A 247 18.97 6.88 -10.88
C ALA A 247 18.26 8.13 -11.38
N ILE A 248 17.50 8.82 -10.53
CA ILE A 248 16.86 10.11 -10.86
C ILE A 248 17.93 11.17 -11.18
N HIS A 249 19.04 11.19 -10.42
CA HIS A 249 20.11 12.18 -10.61
C HIS A 249 21.09 11.81 -11.71
N ARG A 250 21.39 10.53 -11.91
CA ARG A 250 22.43 10.05 -12.83
C ARG A 250 21.90 9.58 -14.18
N GLY A 251 20.58 9.34 -14.30
CA GLY A 251 19.94 8.83 -15.51
C GLY A 251 20.21 7.35 -15.80
N ASP A 252 20.85 6.60 -14.88
CA ASP A 252 21.13 5.15 -15.01
C ASP A 252 20.30 4.32 -14.04
N ASN A 253 19.49 3.42 -14.58
CA ASN A 253 18.60 2.55 -13.81
C ASN A 253 19.13 1.11 -13.62
N THR A 254 20.36 0.80 -14.00
CA THR A 254 20.92 -0.56 -14.00
C THR A 254 20.83 -1.19 -12.60
N ARG A 255 21.21 -0.44 -11.56
CA ARG A 255 21.16 -0.89 -10.17
C ARG A 255 19.74 -1.10 -9.67
N VAL A 256 18.80 -0.24 -10.09
CA VAL A 256 17.36 -0.35 -9.79
C VAL A 256 16.81 -1.67 -10.32
N ARG A 257 17.10 -1.99 -11.59
CA ARG A 257 16.67 -3.26 -12.22
C ARG A 257 17.23 -4.49 -11.50
N GLN A 258 18.50 -4.46 -11.11
CA GLN A 258 19.13 -5.57 -10.37
C GLN A 258 18.49 -5.79 -9.00
N LEU A 259 18.21 -4.72 -8.25
CA LEU A 259 17.58 -4.81 -6.94
C LEU A 259 16.12 -5.26 -7.03
N LYS A 260 15.35 -4.77 -8.01
CA LYS A 260 13.99 -5.25 -8.29
C LYS A 260 13.97 -6.75 -8.59
N LYS A 261 14.92 -7.28 -9.37
CA LYS A 261 15.05 -8.72 -9.63
C LYS A 261 15.33 -9.52 -8.35
N LYS A 262 16.20 -9.03 -7.46
CA LYS A 262 16.48 -9.66 -6.17
C LYS A 262 15.28 -9.65 -5.23
N LEU A 263 14.55 -8.53 -5.16
CA LEU A 263 13.33 -8.42 -4.37
C LEU A 263 12.24 -9.38 -4.86
N LYS A 264 12.03 -9.45 -6.18
CA LYS A 264 11.07 -10.38 -6.77
C LYS A 264 11.38 -11.83 -6.42
N SER A 265 12.65 -12.27 -6.48
CA SER A 265 13.03 -13.63 -6.06
C SER A 265 12.86 -13.86 -4.56
N GLY A 266 13.12 -12.87 -3.71
CA GLY A 266 12.86 -12.93 -2.27
C GLY A 266 11.36 -12.98 -1.94
N MET A 267 10.55 -12.21 -2.64
CA MET A 267 9.08 -12.24 -2.52
C MET A 267 8.48 -13.54 -3.03
N ILE A 268 8.99 -14.12 -4.13
CA ILE A 268 8.55 -15.43 -4.61
C ILE A 268 8.82 -16.50 -3.55
N ARG A 269 9.98 -16.50 -2.90
CA ARG A 269 10.23 -17.39 -1.76
C ARG A 269 9.20 -17.22 -0.65
N ARG A 270 8.79 -15.98 -0.36
CA ARG A 270 7.76 -15.68 0.65
C ARG A 270 6.36 -16.09 0.20
N LEU A 271 6.01 -15.90 -1.08
CA LEU A 271 4.71 -16.27 -1.66
C LEU A 271 4.53 -17.78 -1.79
N LEU A 272 5.59 -18.49 -2.20
CA LEU A 272 5.59 -19.96 -2.24
C LEU A 272 5.41 -20.58 -0.85
N CYS A 273 5.65 -19.81 0.22
CA CYS A 273 5.45 -20.19 1.60
C CYS A 273 4.09 -19.75 2.20
N GLY A 274 3.09 -19.47 1.38
CA GLY A 274 1.68 -19.38 1.85
C GLY A 274 1.24 -18.11 2.56
N HIS A 275 1.96 -16.98 2.43
CA HIS A 275 1.54 -15.74 3.09
C HIS A 275 0.49 -14.97 2.27
N ARG A 276 -0.77 -15.11 2.65
CA ARG A 276 -1.80 -14.10 2.35
C ARG A 276 -1.42 -12.81 3.10
N GLY A 277 -1.23 -11.72 2.35
CA GLY A 277 -0.78 -10.43 2.89
C GLY A 277 -1.79 -9.76 3.82
N GLN A 278 -1.86 -10.20 5.09
CA GLN A 278 -2.73 -9.60 6.10
C GLN A 278 -2.00 -8.86 7.24
N ASP A 279 -0.67 -8.88 7.31
CA ASP A 279 0.03 -8.47 8.54
C ASP A 279 0.94 -7.25 8.44
N TYR A 280 0.82 -6.41 7.41
CA TYR A 280 1.69 -5.22 7.34
C TYR A 280 1.19 -4.03 8.17
N TYR A 281 -0.11 -3.96 8.48
CA TYR A 281 -0.68 -2.81 9.19
C TYR A 281 -1.76 -3.26 10.16
N GLY A 282 -1.62 -2.81 11.43
CA GLY A 282 -2.54 -3.11 12.50
C GLY A 282 -3.99 -2.74 12.15
N GLN A 283 -4.93 -3.39 12.80
CA GLN A 283 -6.37 -3.29 12.57
C GLN A 283 -6.90 -1.84 12.70
N GLY A 284 -6.75 -1.07 11.63
CA GLY A 284 -7.62 0.04 11.30
C GLY A 284 -8.75 -0.49 10.40
N LYS A 285 -9.83 0.24 10.25
CA LYS A 285 -10.87 -0.07 9.27
C LYS A 285 -10.21 -0.09 7.89
N GLU A 286 -10.02 -1.28 7.32
CA GLU A 286 -9.28 -1.49 6.09
C GLU A 286 -10.25 -1.62 4.92
N ILE A 287 -10.16 -0.72 3.96
CA ILE A 287 -10.81 -0.83 2.65
C ILE A 287 -9.66 -1.13 1.66
N LYS A 288 -9.73 -2.29 0.96
CA LYS A 288 -8.78 -2.67 -0.09
C LYS A 288 -9.40 -2.48 -1.46
N ILE A 289 -8.63 -1.88 -2.35
CA ILE A 289 -9.05 -1.58 -3.73
C ILE A 289 -8.02 -2.09 -4.70
#